data_f6a3d63356f8501fb6c158fee9e6c10c
#
_entry.id   f6a3d63356f8501fb6c158fee9e6c10c
#
_cell.length_a   1.000
_cell.length_b   1.000
_cell.length_c   1.000
_cell.angle_alpha   90.00
_cell.angle_beta   90.00
_cell.angle_gamma   90.00
#
_symmetry.space_group_name_H-M   'P 1'
#
loop_
_entity.id
_entity.type
_entity.pdbx_description
1 polymer ?
#
loop_
_entity_poly.entity_id
_entity_poly.type
_entity_poly.pdbx_seq_one_letter_code
_entity_poly.pdbx_strand_id
1 'polypeptide(L)'
;MRTTRTHVVLVLVAMLGGLLLGGSGLAGPAAAHEEREAGFPDGTGKRPSFLGLDNPRSRVVCRPDSRDRIARMPSGPLKRRNKALLRKCDFGSIQSAVNSITRPRTSVYVLPGKYTERRWARAKKSEYCANLRTESENPLPVSSYIGSLSSPDSGADETGPIALSYADQVRCPQNLNLIAILGDTTPHNKSMKCDGPLCGTQIVGTGRKRTDVVIDNKFSKLNAIRADRAGGVYFRNFTVQQAEFNALYVLETDGFVIDRVVARGNDEYGILVFAADHGLIQRVDTYWNGDSGIYPGSASDINGDNEEFEPTRYSIEIRRSKSHHNALGYSGTAGNSVWAHHNRFFKNATGIATDSLFPGHPGLPQDHARWNDNLIYSNNQNYYKRYVDTGVCAKPMEERGYMKGTVCPVIPTPVGTGVLIAGGNYNSTDNNHIFDNWRYGTMQFWVPAPLRDEYDPSKLYDTSNHNRAFQNSMGIRPDGSVAHNGLDHWWDDQGVGNCWEDNTSSREGGVPTTNFTVDPGPCADGGSQFVPGAPVKDAGFLSCSQYDRSDPTWRHPPECEWFESPEKPTDEQSDNPLGLAAPVGPSGPSAGVPGAAPALASALVGVGLMLVLGLGAVRRRSLTAVRG
;
A
#
# COMPACT_ATOMS: atom_id res chain seq x y z
N MET A 1 -9.71 -35.64 -23.87
CA MET A 1 -8.62 -34.72 -23.43
C MET A 1 -8.30 -33.57 -24.38
N ARG A 2 -8.98 -33.35 -25.50
CA ARG A 2 -8.75 -32.19 -26.40
C ARG A 2 -9.74 -31.03 -26.24
N THR A 3 -10.87 -31.23 -25.60
CA THR A 3 -11.93 -30.21 -25.45
C THR A 3 -11.71 -29.23 -24.30
N THR A 4 -11.01 -29.63 -23.25
CA THR A 4 -10.76 -28.76 -22.07
C THR A 4 -9.76 -27.64 -22.34
N ARG A 5 -8.76 -27.85 -23.20
CA ARG A 5 -7.78 -26.79 -23.57
C ARG A 5 -8.39 -25.65 -24.36
N THR A 6 -9.40 -25.90 -25.18
CA THR A 6 -10.03 -24.88 -26.03
C THR A 6 -10.90 -23.92 -25.22
N HIS A 7 -11.52 -24.37 -24.14
CA HIS A 7 -12.37 -23.49 -23.29
C HIS A 7 -11.55 -22.57 -22.39
N VAL A 8 -10.40 -23.04 -21.89
CA VAL A 8 -9.49 -22.22 -21.08
C VAL A 8 -8.86 -21.11 -21.91
N VAL A 9 -8.48 -21.40 -23.16
CA VAL A 9 -7.95 -20.38 -24.08
C VAL A 9 -9.02 -19.35 -24.47
N LEU A 10 -10.29 -19.75 -24.61
CA LEU A 10 -11.39 -18.84 -24.95
C LEU A 10 -11.77 -17.91 -23.79
N VAL A 11 -11.72 -18.38 -22.55
CA VAL A 11 -11.97 -17.54 -21.36
C VAL A 11 -10.79 -16.60 -21.11
N LEU A 12 -9.54 -17.05 -21.30
CA LEU A 12 -8.34 -16.21 -21.24
C LEU A 12 -8.33 -15.13 -22.34
N VAL A 13 -8.76 -15.45 -23.55
CA VAL A 13 -8.90 -14.48 -24.64
C VAL A 13 -10.04 -13.50 -24.37
N ALA A 14 -11.13 -13.91 -23.72
CA ALA A 14 -12.21 -13.03 -23.32
C ALA A 14 -11.80 -12.11 -22.13
N MET A 15 -11.00 -12.60 -21.17
CA MET A 15 -10.42 -11.76 -20.11
C MET A 15 -9.37 -10.79 -20.66
N LEU A 16 -8.49 -11.23 -21.53
CA LEU A 16 -7.51 -10.40 -22.22
C LEU A 16 -8.17 -9.41 -23.19
N GLY A 17 -9.22 -9.82 -23.88
CA GLY A 17 -10.01 -8.94 -24.76
C GLY A 17 -10.80 -7.88 -24.00
N GLY A 18 -11.34 -8.20 -22.83
CA GLY A 18 -11.99 -7.26 -21.93
C GLY A 18 -10.99 -6.23 -21.34
N LEU A 19 -9.79 -6.68 -21.00
CA LEU A 19 -8.68 -5.83 -20.55
C LEU A 19 -8.16 -4.88 -21.65
N LEU A 20 -8.11 -5.35 -22.90
CA LEU A 20 -7.65 -4.54 -24.04
C LEU A 20 -8.70 -3.50 -24.52
N LEU A 21 -9.99 -3.75 -24.30
CA LEU A 21 -11.07 -2.83 -24.66
C LEU A 21 -11.42 -1.83 -23.55
N GLY A 22 -11.08 -2.15 -22.30
CA GLY A 22 -11.18 -1.25 -21.14
C GLY A 22 -9.92 -0.41 -20.89
N GLY A 23 -8.90 -0.55 -21.71
CA GLY A 23 -7.55 -0.03 -21.49
C GLY A 23 -7.37 1.49 -21.43
N SER A 24 -8.41 2.28 -21.52
CA SER A 24 -8.35 3.73 -21.26
C SER A 24 -8.70 4.11 -19.81
N GLY A 25 -8.98 3.13 -18.94
CA GLY A 25 -9.41 3.36 -17.56
C GLY A 25 -8.60 2.68 -16.47
N LEU A 26 -7.62 1.82 -16.83
CA LEU A 26 -6.80 1.07 -15.85
C LEU A 26 -5.49 1.79 -15.49
N ALA A 27 -5.31 3.05 -15.85
CA ALA A 27 -4.28 3.87 -15.22
C ALA A 27 -4.64 4.04 -13.73
N GLY A 28 -4.41 2.96 -12.99
CA GLY A 28 -4.66 2.89 -11.56
C GLY A 28 -3.74 3.82 -10.78
N PRO A 29 -4.05 4.09 -9.54
CA PRO A 29 -3.34 5.01 -8.64
C PRO A 29 -1.88 4.64 -8.33
N ALA A 30 -1.33 3.63 -8.96
CA ALA A 30 0.00 3.09 -8.63
C ALA A 30 1.18 3.94 -9.08
N ALA A 31 1.07 4.66 -10.17
CA ALA A 31 2.07 5.66 -10.55
C ALA A 31 2.15 6.85 -9.57
N ALA A 32 1.32 6.80 -8.55
CA ALA A 32 1.13 7.77 -7.50
C ALA A 32 2.34 8.05 -6.63
N HIS A 33 3.22 7.09 -6.47
CA HIS A 33 4.28 7.21 -5.48
C HIS A 33 5.52 7.89 -6.03
N GLU A 34 5.63 8.00 -7.34
CA GLU A 34 6.86 8.36 -7.99
C GLU A 34 6.68 9.56 -8.92
N GLU A 35 7.29 10.65 -8.57
CA GLU A 35 7.49 11.75 -9.52
C GLU A 35 8.61 11.45 -10.51
N ARG A 36 9.30 10.32 -10.34
CA ARG A 36 10.37 9.81 -11.17
C ARG A 36 10.51 8.30 -11.02
N GLU A 37 11.14 7.65 -11.96
CA GLU A 37 11.55 6.25 -11.84
C GLU A 37 12.40 6.05 -10.58
N ALA A 38 12.01 5.10 -9.72
CA ALA A 38 12.72 4.76 -8.50
C ALA A 38 13.61 3.53 -8.70
N GLY A 39 14.68 3.43 -7.90
CA GLY A 39 15.58 2.29 -7.93
C GLY A 39 16.00 1.86 -6.53
N PHE A 40 16.48 0.64 -6.41
CA PHE A 40 16.96 0.13 -5.13
C PHE A 40 18.32 0.71 -4.76
N PRO A 41 18.53 1.04 -3.47
CA PRO A 41 19.87 1.38 -2.99
C PRO A 41 20.81 0.16 -3.06
N ASP A 42 22.12 0.41 -2.97
CA ASP A 42 23.16 -0.61 -3.13
C ASP A 42 23.23 -1.66 -1.99
N GLY A 43 22.39 -1.54 -0.97
CA GLY A 43 22.31 -2.48 0.16
C GLY A 43 23.53 -2.51 1.07
N THR A 44 24.45 -1.54 0.96
CA THR A 44 25.65 -1.46 1.81
C THR A 44 25.44 -0.71 3.13
N GLY A 45 24.24 -0.12 3.31
CA GLY A 45 23.87 0.60 4.50
C GLY A 45 23.56 -0.31 5.69
N LYS A 46 23.07 0.30 6.75
CA LYS A 46 22.63 -0.41 7.96
C LYS A 46 21.66 0.42 8.77
N ARG A 47 20.86 -0.23 9.59
CA ARG A 47 19.94 0.43 10.51
C ARG A 47 20.67 1.39 11.44
N PRO A 48 20.27 2.68 11.50
CA PRO A 48 20.88 3.64 12.39
C PRO A 48 20.52 3.39 13.86
N SER A 49 21.45 3.72 14.75
CA SER A 49 21.19 3.77 16.19
C SER A 49 20.66 5.13 16.61
N PHE A 50 19.81 5.16 17.64
CA PHE A 50 19.40 6.42 18.28
C PHE A 50 20.58 7.09 18.98
N LEU A 51 20.88 8.33 18.63
CA LEU A 51 22.02 9.10 19.18
C LEU A 51 21.75 9.71 20.56
N GLY A 52 20.59 9.39 21.17
CA GLY A 52 20.21 9.96 22.47
C GLY A 52 19.71 11.40 22.37
N LEU A 53 19.45 12.02 23.51
CA LEU A 53 19.09 13.44 23.60
C LEU A 53 20.30 14.34 23.94
N ASP A 54 21.50 13.79 23.91
CA ASP A 54 22.77 14.42 24.26
C ASP A 54 23.75 14.55 23.09
N ASN A 55 23.27 14.29 21.87
CA ASN A 55 24.11 14.41 20.70
C ASN A 55 24.70 15.83 20.61
N PRO A 56 26.04 15.98 20.64
CA PRO A 56 26.67 17.29 20.54
C PRO A 56 26.42 17.98 19.20
N ARG A 57 26.16 17.19 18.16
CA ARG A 57 25.71 17.67 16.85
C ARG A 57 24.19 17.77 16.85
N SER A 58 23.67 18.86 17.39
CA SER A 58 22.21 19.04 17.47
C SER A 58 21.76 20.42 17.05
N ARG A 59 20.49 20.48 16.63
CA ARG A 59 19.72 21.69 16.38
C ARG A 59 18.46 21.62 17.25
N VAL A 60 18.05 22.71 17.83
CA VAL A 60 16.90 22.74 18.71
C VAL A 60 15.80 23.60 18.10
N VAL A 61 14.62 23.02 17.96
CA VAL A 61 13.44 23.68 17.39
C VAL A 61 12.38 23.86 18.47
N CYS A 62 11.84 25.06 18.63
CA CYS A 62 10.78 25.35 19.59
C CYS A 62 9.72 26.30 19.01
N ARG A 63 8.55 26.30 19.65
CA ARG A 63 7.46 27.25 19.41
C ARG A 63 7.35 28.23 20.56
N PRO A 64 6.69 29.35 20.39
CA PRO A 64 6.46 30.29 21.49
C PRO A 64 5.82 29.63 22.73
N ASP A 65 4.89 28.69 22.54
CA ASP A 65 4.21 27.99 23.61
C ASP A 65 4.98 26.75 24.17
N SER A 66 6.16 26.43 23.63
CA SER A 66 6.99 25.32 24.12
C SER A 66 7.38 25.50 25.60
N ARG A 67 7.64 26.76 26.03
CA ARG A 67 7.95 27.08 27.44
C ARG A 67 6.84 26.64 28.38
N ASP A 68 5.60 26.98 28.06
CA ASP A 68 4.44 26.67 28.90
C ASP A 68 4.12 25.16 28.87
N ARG A 69 4.29 24.52 27.73
CA ARG A 69 4.13 23.06 27.60
C ARG A 69 5.16 22.33 28.46
N ILE A 70 6.42 22.75 28.45
CA ILE A 70 7.49 22.19 29.29
C ILE A 70 7.23 22.49 30.78
N ALA A 71 6.71 23.66 31.11
CA ALA A 71 6.37 24.01 32.50
C ALA A 71 5.32 23.06 33.09
N ARG A 72 4.34 22.65 32.28
CA ARG A 72 3.28 21.69 32.67
C ARG A 72 3.75 20.22 32.70
N MET A 73 4.94 19.88 32.22
CA MET A 73 5.46 18.52 32.34
C MET A 73 5.67 18.13 33.80
N PRO A 74 5.46 16.86 34.17
CA PRO A 74 5.83 16.36 35.50
C PRO A 74 7.30 16.61 35.80
N SER A 75 7.63 16.86 37.06
CA SER A 75 9.02 17.01 37.51
C SER A 75 9.81 15.72 37.22
N GLY A 76 11.04 15.85 36.73
CA GLY A 76 11.87 14.71 36.42
C GLY A 76 12.97 15.00 35.39
N PRO A 77 13.76 14.01 35.02
CA PRO A 77 14.89 14.16 34.10
C PRO A 77 14.49 14.77 32.75
N LEU A 78 13.37 14.30 32.17
CA LEU A 78 12.89 14.78 30.86
C LEU A 78 12.53 16.27 30.91
N LYS A 79 11.85 16.75 31.96
CA LYS A 79 11.53 18.18 32.14
C LYS A 79 12.80 19.02 32.27
N ARG A 80 13.78 18.55 33.07
CA ARG A 80 15.08 19.24 33.20
C ARG A 80 15.79 19.32 31.84
N ARG A 81 15.79 18.22 31.08
CA ARG A 81 16.38 18.16 29.75
C ARG A 81 15.69 19.15 28.79
N ASN A 82 14.35 19.15 28.72
CA ASN A 82 13.61 20.08 27.89
C ASN A 82 13.86 21.56 28.25
N LYS A 83 14.00 21.87 29.56
CA LYS A 83 14.41 23.21 30.00
C LYS A 83 15.83 23.60 29.52
N ALA A 84 16.75 22.63 29.49
CA ALA A 84 18.10 22.87 28.99
C ALA A 84 18.11 23.07 27.47
N LEU A 85 17.35 22.27 26.73
CA LEU A 85 17.17 22.42 25.28
C LEU A 85 16.47 23.72 24.93
N LEU A 86 15.47 24.16 25.69
CA LEU A 86 14.76 25.40 25.44
C LEU A 86 15.71 26.64 25.50
N ARG A 87 16.74 26.59 26.36
CA ARG A 87 17.76 27.66 26.40
C ARG A 87 18.68 27.67 25.18
N LYS A 88 18.69 26.59 24.41
CA LYS A 88 19.46 26.41 23.17
C LYS A 88 18.57 26.46 21.94
N CYS A 89 17.35 26.99 22.06
CA CYS A 89 16.42 27.04 20.94
C CYS A 89 16.84 28.11 19.93
N ASP A 90 17.29 27.66 18.76
CA ASP A 90 17.76 28.54 17.69
C ASP A 90 16.77 28.65 16.53
N PHE A 91 15.82 27.69 16.42
CA PHE A 91 14.93 27.55 15.27
C PHE A 91 13.46 27.52 15.67
N GLY A 92 12.62 28.26 14.94
CA GLY A 92 11.16 28.18 15.04
C GLY A 92 10.53 27.24 14.01
N SER A 93 11.34 26.67 13.10
CA SER A 93 10.94 25.80 12.00
C SER A 93 11.86 24.59 11.94
N ILE A 94 11.28 23.40 11.75
CA ILE A 94 12.02 22.14 11.61
C ILE A 94 12.84 22.15 10.32
N GLN A 95 12.26 22.62 9.21
CA GLN A 95 12.97 22.70 7.94
C GLN A 95 14.16 23.66 8.01
N SER A 96 14.01 24.81 8.70
CA SER A 96 15.14 25.72 8.87
C SER A 96 16.29 25.11 9.67
N ALA A 97 15.96 24.26 10.66
CA ALA A 97 16.96 23.51 11.41
C ALA A 97 17.64 22.44 10.52
N VAL A 98 16.87 21.72 9.69
CA VAL A 98 17.42 20.77 8.71
C VAL A 98 18.36 21.47 7.73
N ASN A 99 17.96 22.59 7.17
CA ASN A 99 18.79 23.38 6.23
C ASN A 99 20.10 23.89 6.84
N SER A 100 20.17 24.00 8.17
CA SER A 100 21.39 24.45 8.88
C SER A 100 22.39 23.31 9.16
N ILE A 101 22.07 22.09 8.78
CA ILE A 101 22.92 20.92 9.02
C ILE A 101 24.08 20.95 8.03
N THR A 102 25.31 20.94 8.57
CA THR A 102 26.54 20.93 7.79
C THR A 102 27.39 19.67 7.99
N ARG A 103 26.93 18.77 8.87
CA ARG A 103 27.65 17.53 9.21
C ARG A 103 26.68 16.37 9.39
N PRO A 104 27.01 15.17 8.91
CA PRO A 104 26.16 14.00 9.06
C PRO A 104 25.95 13.61 10.53
N ARG A 105 24.95 12.78 10.77
CA ARG A 105 24.58 12.29 12.11
C ARG A 105 24.20 13.43 13.07
N THR A 106 23.49 14.43 12.58
CA THR A 106 22.99 15.56 13.35
C THR A 106 21.56 15.27 13.85
N SER A 107 21.29 15.58 15.11
CA SER A 107 19.94 15.46 15.70
C SER A 107 19.19 16.79 15.66
N VAL A 108 17.94 16.77 15.20
CA VAL A 108 17.00 17.88 15.29
C VAL A 108 16.04 17.59 16.43
N TYR A 109 16.24 18.22 17.58
CA TYR A 109 15.37 18.10 18.76
C TYR A 109 14.19 19.04 18.64
N VAL A 110 13.01 18.48 18.52
CA VAL A 110 11.76 19.24 18.38
C VAL A 110 11.06 19.28 19.73
N LEU A 111 10.99 20.46 20.33
CA LEU A 111 10.37 20.66 21.64
C LEU A 111 8.83 20.56 21.55
N PRO A 112 8.13 20.30 22.67
CA PRO A 112 6.66 20.25 22.68
C PRO A 112 6.02 21.47 22.03
N GLY A 113 5.16 21.23 21.04
CA GLY A 113 4.53 22.30 20.24
C GLY A 113 3.82 21.74 19.01
N LYS A 114 3.12 22.66 18.29
CA LYS A 114 2.50 22.37 16.99
C LYS A 114 3.25 23.11 15.88
N TYR A 115 3.76 22.38 14.91
CA TYR A 115 4.62 22.84 13.82
C TYR A 115 3.87 22.73 12.50
N THR A 116 3.66 23.86 11.82
CA THR A 116 2.95 23.93 10.53
C THR A 116 3.84 24.41 9.40
N GLU A 117 5.09 24.72 9.68
CA GLU A 117 6.13 25.17 8.73
C GLU A 117 5.66 26.31 7.77
N ARG A 118 4.55 26.98 8.06
CA ARG A 118 3.91 27.99 7.18
C ARG A 118 4.87 29.03 6.64
N ARG A 119 5.87 29.42 7.44
CA ARG A 119 6.86 30.42 7.03
C ARG A 119 7.78 29.89 5.95
N TRP A 120 8.17 28.61 6.07
CA TRP A 120 8.94 27.90 5.07
C TRP A 120 8.11 27.65 3.80
N ALA A 121 6.92 27.13 3.94
CA ALA A 121 6.03 26.85 2.82
C ALA A 121 5.66 28.09 2.00
N ARG A 122 5.75 29.29 2.61
CA ARG A 122 5.56 30.59 1.95
C ARG A 122 6.88 31.26 1.56
N ALA A 123 8.02 30.60 1.72
CA ALA A 123 9.30 31.18 1.33
C ALA A 123 9.26 31.59 -0.15
N LYS A 124 9.94 32.72 -0.46
CA LYS A 124 10.04 33.21 -1.83
C LYS A 124 10.69 32.14 -2.70
N LYS A 125 9.96 31.68 -3.69
CA LYS A 125 10.45 30.74 -4.67
C LYS A 125 11.31 31.47 -5.69
N SER A 126 12.35 30.81 -6.21
CA SER A 126 13.02 31.29 -7.42
C SER A 126 12.04 31.23 -8.58
N GLU A 127 12.28 31.98 -9.65
CA GLU A 127 11.50 31.91 -10.87
C GLU A 127 11.43 30.48 -11.41
N TYR A 128 12.53 29.74 -11.36
CA TYR A 128 12.60 28.34 -11.74
C TYR A 128 11.62 27.48 -10.91
N CYS A 129 11.65 27.59 -9.58
CA CYS A 129 10.76 26.81 -8.70
C CYS A 129 9.29 27.22 -8.83
N ALA A 130 9.01 28.48 -9.19
CA ALA A 130 7.64 28.94 -9.41
C ALA A 130 6.99 28.32 -10.67
N ASN A 131 7.80 27.94 -11.64
CA ASN A 131 7.33 27.30 -12.88
C ASN A 131 7.15 25.76 -12.69
N LEU A 132 7.74 25.17 -11.64
CA LEU A 132 7.50 23.77 -11.27
C LEU A 132 6.22 23.71 -10.44
N ARG A 133 5.15 23.25 -11.03
CA ARG A 133 3.86 23.14 -10.36
C ARG A 133 3.93 22.17 -9.20
N THR A 134 3.24 22.52 -8.14
CA THR A 134 2.98 21.63 -7.02
C THR A 134 1.48 21.36 -6.99
N GLU A 135 1.10 20.27 -6.36
CA GLU A 135 -0.28 19.91 -6.23
C GLU A 135 -1.12 20.93 -5.45
N SER A 136 -0.55 21.53 -4.43
CA SER A 136 -1.20 22.63 -3.70
C SER A 136 -1.45 23.90 -4.54
N GLU A 137 -0.84 23.99 -5.71
CA GLU A 137 -1.01 25.07 -6.68
C GLU A 137 -1.88 24.65 -7.88
N ASN A 138 -2.18 23.36 -7.99
CA ASN A 138 -3.03 22.80 -9.01
C ASN A 138 -4.33 22.31 -8.34
N PRO A 139 -5.49 22.87 -8.68
CA PRO A 139 -6.77 22.46 -8.07
C PRO A 139 -7.27 21.08 -8.51
N LEU A 140 -6.53 20.37 -9.38
CA LEU A 140 -6.91 19.03 -9.77
C LEU A 140 -6.77 18.05 -8.59
N PRO A 141 -7.69 17.08 -8.46
CA PRO A 141 -7.58 16.02 -7.46
C PRO A 141 -6.26 15.26 -7.59
N VAL A 142 -5.71 14.78 -6.46
CA VAL A 142 -4.48 13.96 -6.43
C VAL A 142 -4.56 12.80 -7.41
N SER A 143 -5.71 12.16 -7.54
CA SER A 143 -5.95 11.07 -8.47
C SER A 143 -5.75 11.43 -9.94
N SER A 144 -6.10 12.66 -10.36
CA SER A 144 -5.87 13.11 -11.75
C SER A 144 -4.43 13.54 -12.01
N TYR A 145 -3.72 14.02 -10.97
CA TYR A 145 -2.29 14.28 -11.01
C TYR A 145 -1.50 12.98 -11.26
N ILE A 146 -1.84 11.97 -10.55
CA ILE A 146 -1.21 10.66 -10.57
C ILE A 146 -1.44 9.94 -11.91
N GLY A 147 -2.67 9.98 -12.44
CA GLY A 147 -2.99 9.40 -13.75
C GLY A 147 -2.26 10.08 -14.92
N SER A 148 -1.86 11.34 -14.77
CA SER A 148 -1.10 12.06 -15.80
C SER A 148 0.40 11.80 -15.77
N LEU A 149 0.96 11.30 -14.66
CA LEU A 149 2.37 10.94 -14.55
C LEU A 149 2.68 9.55 -15.15
N SER A 150 1.68 8.70 -15.30
CA SER A 150 1.85 7.29 -15.71
C SER A 150 1.88 7.07 -17.22
N SER A 151 1.72 8.10 -18.06
CA SER A 151 1.75 7.95 -19.53
C SER A 151 2.87 8.78 -20.16
N PRO A 152 4.00 8.15 -20.52
CA PRO A 152 5.04 8.80 -21.32
C PRO A 152 4.55 9.24 -22.71
N ASP A 153 3.44 8.67 -23.20
CA ASP A 153 2.87 8.91 -24.53
C ASP A 153 1.59 9.79 -24.52
N SER A 154 1.03 10.10 -23.36
CA SER A 154 0.05 11.19 -23.33
C SER A 154 0.87 12.46 -23.52
N GLY A 155 0.86 13.00 -24.73
CA GLY A 155 1.42 14.32 -25.01
C GLY A 155 0.93 15.24 -23.91
N ALA A 156 1.78 15.48 -22.93
CA ALA A 156 1.43 16.24 -21.74
C ALA A 156 0.88 17.55 -22.25
N ASP A 157 -0.43 17.72 -22.11
CA ASP A 157 -1.01 19.02 -22.31
C ASP A 157 -0.12 19.97 -21.50
N GLU A 158 0.41 21.02 -22.09
CA GLU A 158 1.38 21.93 -21.48
C GLU A 158 0.92 22.49 -20.12
N THR A 159 -0.30 22.15 -19.72
CA THR A 159 -0.98 22.53 -18.49
C THR A 159 -0.95 21.45 -17.39
N GLY A 160 -0.47 20.22 -17.65
CA GLY A 160 -0.38 19.15 -16.67
C GLY A 160 0.71 19.35 -15.60
N PRO A 161 0.64 18.65 -14.46
CA PRO A 161 1.70 18.68 -13.48
C PRO A 161 2.99 18.05 -14.05
N ILE A 162 4.12 18.70 -13.83
CA ILE A 162 5.42 18.24 -14.29
C ILE A 162 6.01 17.30 -13.23
N ALA A 163 6.41 16.10 -13.64
CA ALA A 163 7.15 15.19 -12.78
C ALA A 163 8.44 15.86 -12.30
N LEU A 164 8.69 15.81 -10.98
CA LEU A 164 9.87 16.43 -10.40
C LEU A 164 11.01 15.41 -10.34
N SER A 165 12.06 15.64 -11.11
CA SER A 165 13.32 14.89 -10.98
C SER A 165 13.94 15.07 -9.60
N TYR A 166 14.85 14.19 -9.19
CA TYR A 166 15.61 14.40 -7.95
C TYR A 166 16.37 15.73 -7.95
N ALA A 167 16.91 16.14 -9.09
CA ALA A 167 17.57 17.44 -9.25
C ALA A 167 16.61 18.62 -8.99
N ASP A 168 15.38 18.54 -9.48
CA ASP A 168 14.36 19.56 -9.21
C ASP A 168 13.97 19.59 -7.74
N GLN A 169 13.88 18.44 -7.09
CA GLN A 169 13.59 18.37 -5.65
C GLN A 169 14.73 18.95 -4.80
N VAL A 170 15.99 18.68 -5.17
CA VAL A 170 17.15 19.30 -4.50
C VAL A 170 17.11 20.82 -4.65
N ARG A 171 16.74 21.31 -5.82
CA ARG A 171 16.65 22.75 -6.12
C ARG A 171 15.42 23.41 -5.51
N CYS A 172 14.29 22.69 -5.47
CA CYS A 172 12.99 23.22 -5.03
C CYS A 172 12.31 22.29 -3.99
N PRO A 173 12.96 21.99 -2.84
CA PRO A 173 12.49 20.97 -1.90
C PRO A 173 11.13 21.31 -1.28
N GLN A 174 10.77 22.60 -1.23
CA GLN A 174 9.49 23.07 -0.67
C GLN A 174 8.29 22.85 -1.60
N ASN A 175 8.50 22.48 -2.86
CA ASN A 175 7.39 22.34 -3.81
C ASN A 175 6.42 21.24 -3.39
N LEU A 176 6.90 20.05 -3.09
CA LEU A 176 6.08 18.90 -2.69
C LEU A 176 6.11 18.62 -1.18
N ASN A 177 7.05 19.20 -0.43
CA ASN A 177 7.33 18.77 0.92
C ASN A 177 7.22 19.90 1.94
N LEU A 178 6.58 19.59 3.07
CA LEU A 178 6.62 20.50 4.22
C LEU A 178 7.99 20.48 4.90
N ILE A 179 8.57 19.26 5.04
CA ILE A 179 9.93 19.01 5.52
C ILE A 179 10.60 18.04 4.55
N ALA A 180 11.75 18.44 4.00
CA ALA A 180 12.55 17.64 3.08
C ALA A 180 13.94 17.35 3.66
N ILE A 181 14.35 16.10 3.62
CA ILE A 181 15.70 15.60 3.96
C ILE A 181 16.23 14.91 2.72
N LEU A 182 17.00 15.61 1.91
CA LEU A 182 17.59 15.12 0.67
C LEU A 182 19.06 14.79 0.92
N GLY A 183 19.37 13.51 0.99
CA GLY A 183 20.66 13.03 1.50
C GLY A 183 21.78 12.99 0.48
N ASP A 184 21.44 12.81 -0.79
CA ASP A 184 22.39 12.81 -1.90
C ASP A 184 22.60 14.25 -2.39
N THR A 185 23.84 14.69 -2.51
CA THR A 185 24.19 16.01 -3.05
C THR A 185 24.47 15.98 -4.54
N THR A 186 24.59 14.77 -5.11
CA THR A 186 24.85 14.54 -6.52
C THR A 186 23.59 14.07 -7.22
N PRO A 187 22.82 14.92 -7.90
CA PRO A 187 21.50 14.59 -8.45
C PRO A 187 21.49 13.38 -9.41
N HIS A 188 22.62 13.00 -9.96
CA HIS A 188 22.77 11.89 -10.89
C HIS A 188 23.52 10.68 -10.29
N ASN A 189 23.66 10.62 -8.96
CA ASN A 189 24.31 9.49 -8.29
C ASN A 189 23.46 8.22 -8.46
N LYS A 190 23.95 7.31 -9.32
CA LYS A 190 23.25 6.04 -9.61
C LYS A 190 23.29 5.04 -8.44
N SER A 191 24.23 5.18 -7.52
CA SER A 191 24.33 4.29 -6.35
C SER A 191 23.31 4.61 -5.27
N MET A 192 22.65 5.79 -5.34
CA MET A 192 21.71 6.29 -4.32
C MET A 192 22.31 6.32 -2.91
N LYS A 193 23.62 6.30 -2.83
CA LYS A 193 24.36 6.33 -1.58
C LYS A 193 24.32 7.73 -0.98
N CYS A 194 23.91 7.81 0.26
CA CYS A 194 23.90 9.09 0.96
C CYS A 194 25.33 9.63 1.14
N ASP A 195 25.62 10.79 0.57
CA ASP A 195 26.96 11.42 0.58
C ASP A 195 26.98 12.83 1.17
N GLY A 196 25.80 13.38 1.50
CA GLY A 196 25.64 14.74 1.96
C GLY A 196 25.64 14.93 3.48
N PRO A 197 25.59 16.19 3.94
CA PRO A 197 25.54 16.50 5.36
C PRO A 197 24.25 16.04 6.06
N LEU A 198 23.19 15.73 5.31
CA LEU A 198 21.91 15.26 5.85
C LEU A 198 21.90 13.77 6.12
N CYS A 199 22.94 13.01 5.73
CA CYS A 199 23.06 11.58 6.04
C CYS A 199 23.02 11.33 7.55
N GLY A 200 22.20 10.37 7.97
CA GLY A 200 22.06 10.05 9.39
C GLY A 200 21.35 11.11 10.23
N THR A 201 20.61 12.02 9.59
CA THR A 201 19.79 13.02 10.30
C THR A 201 18.74 12.34 11.17
N GLN A 202 18.58 12.81 12.41
CA GLN A 202 17.57 12.33 13.34
C GLN A 202 16.59 13.43 13.71
N ILE A 203 15.29 13.25 13.42
CA ILE A 203 14.23 14.14 13.91
C ILE A 203 13.60 13.51 15.14
N VAL A 204 13.72 14.19 16.29
CA VAL A 204 13.35 13.64 17.59
C VAL A 204 12.45 14.61 18.35
N GLY A 205 11.19 14.20 18.55
CA GLY A 205 10.29 14.89 19.47
C GLY A 205 10.70 14.67 20.92
N THR A 206 10.86 15.73 21.69
CA THR A 206 11.34 15.67 23.09
C THR A 206 10.20 15.65 24.12
N GLY A 207 8.95 15.53 23.67
CA GLY A 207 7.79 15.40 24.53
C GLY A 207 7.75 14.08 25.29
N ARG A 208 6.91 14.00 26.33
CA ARG A 208 6.63 12.78 27.08
C ARG A 208 5.83 11.79 26.24
N LYS A 209 4.83 12.32 25.55
CA LYS A 209 3.96 11.58 24.62
C LYS A 209 4.27 11.99 23.19
N ARG A 210 3.99 11.11 22.25
CA ARG A 210 4.08 11.37 20.81
C ARG A 210 3.24 12.59 20.39
N THR A 211 2.13 12.81 21.06
CA THR A 211 1.20 13.91 20.81
C THR A 211 1.64 15.27 21.37
N ASP A 212 2.74 15.32 22.13
CA ASP A 212 3.27 16.60 22.63
C ASP A 212 3.97 17.40 21.53
N VAL A 213 4.47 16.71 20.49
CA VAL A 213 5.08 17.31 19.30
C VAL A 213 4.22 16.92 18.10
N VAL A 214 3.62 17.92 17.45
CA VAL A 214 2.73 17.68 16.30
C VAL A 214 3.26 18.44 15.08
N ILE A 215 3.56 17.72 14.02
CA ILE A 215 3.87 18.25 12.69
C ILE A 215 2.56 18.16 11.91
N ASP A 216 2.02 19.31 11.54
CA ASP A 216 0.69 19.45 10.97
C ASP A 216 0.77 20.09 9.59
N ASN A 217 0.63 19.29 8.55
CA ASN A 217 0.73 19.75 7.17
C ASN A 217 -0.47 20.60 6.76
N LYS A 218 -1.64 20.36 7.34
CA LYS A 218 -2.89 21.10 7.00
C LYS A 218 -3.24 21.01 5.52
N PHE A 219 -2.99 19.90 4.89
CA PHE A 219 -3.20 19.68 3.47
C PHE A 219 -2.57 20.78 2.61
N SER A 220 -1.34 21.22 2.96
CA SER A 220 -0.64 22.29 2.25
C SER A 220 0.48 21.77 1.35
N LYS A 221 0.84 20.51 1.46
CA LYS A 221 1.86 19.83 0.67
C LYS A 221 1.54 18.33 0.59
N LEU A 222 1.98 17.72 -0.49
CA LEU A 222 1.86 16.27 -0.68
C LEU A 222 2.46 15.52 0.51
N ASN A 223 3.71 15.79 0.82
CA ASN A 223 4.42 15.09 1.89
C ASN A 223 4.62 16.00 3.10
N ALA A 224 4.23 15.55 4.29
CA ALA A 224 4.56 16.29 5.49
C ALA A 224 6.06 16.14 5.83
N ILE A 225 6.62 14.96 5.73
CA ILE A 225 8.07 14.71 5.83
C ILE A 225 8.48 13.79 4.70
N ARG A 226 9.50 14.19 3.93
CA ARG A 226 10.15 13.34 2.93
C ARG A 226 11.62 13.16 3.27
N ALA A 227 12.08 11.93 3.34
CA ALA A 227 13.48 11.55 3.36
C ALA A 227 13.79 10.80 2.07
N ASP A 228 14.66 11.35 1.25
CA ASP A 228 14.95 10.84 -0.08
C ASP A 228 16.47 10.66 -0.21
N ARG A 229 16.91 9.46 -0.56
CA ARG A 229 18.33 9.06 -0.59
C ARG A 229 19.07 9.44 0.69
N ALA A 230 18.36 9.43 1.82
CA ALA A 230 18.81 9.98 3.09
C ALA A 230 19.30 8.89 4.06
N GLY A 231 20.18 8.03 3.62
CA GLY A 231 20.67 6.87 4.38
C GLY A 231 21.02 7.19 5.84
N GLY A 232 20.59 6.32 6.74
CA GLY A 232 20.82 6.45 8.17
C GLY A 232 19.85 7.37 8.93
N VAL A 233 18.71 7.77 8.35
CA VAL A 233 17.74 8.65 9.03
C VAL A 233 17.01 7.96 10.18
N TYR A 234 16.66 8.76 11.21
CA TYR A 234 15.94 8.29 12.39
C TYR A 234 14.81 9.26 12.78
N PHE A 235 13.59 8.78 12.76
CA PHE A 235 12.40 9.52 13.15
C PHE A 235 11.86 8.99 14.47
N ARG A 236 11.62 9.90 15.46
CA ARG A 236 11.21 9.42 16.78
C ARG A 236 10.29 10.37 17.53
N ASN A 237 9.26 9.80 18.15
CA ASN A 237 8.45 10.38 19.22
C ASN A 237 7.73 11.69 18.87
N PHE A 238 7.00 11.70 17.76
CA PHE A 238 6.14 12.81 17.35
C PHE A 238 4.88 12.33 16.62
N THR A 239 3.95 13.24 16.41
CA THR A 239 2.77 13.04 15.56
C THR A 239 2.96 13.83 14.26
N VAL A 240 2.61 13.21 13.13
CA VAL A 240 2.54 13.84 11.82
C VAL A 240 1.14 13.61 11.24
N GLN A 241 0.54 14.66 10.62
CA GLN A 241 -0.87 14.61 10.23
C GLN A 241 -1.23 15.56 9.09
N GLN A 242 -2.38 15.28 8.45
CA GLN A 242 -3.05 16.12 7.45
C GLN A 242 -2.16 16.42 6.23
N ALA A 243 -1.46 15.40 5.72
CA ALA A 243 -0.79 15.46 4.42
C ALA A 243 -1.81 15.22 3.31
N GLU A 244 -1.61 15.85 2.15
CA GLU A 244 -2.40 15.61 0.95
C GLU A 244 -2.17 14.19 0.45
N PHE A 245 -0.96 13.65 0.63
CA PHE A 245 -0.55 12.32 0.22
C PHE A 245 0.12 11.58 1.39
N ASN A 246 1.40 11.81 1.66
CA ASN A 246 2.17 11.08 2.67
C ASN A 246 2.41 11.88 3.95
N ALA A 247 2.09 11.33 5.11
CA ALA A 247 2.56 11.93 6.35
C ALA A 247 4.08 11.80 6.50
N LEU A 248 4.62 10.60 6.31
CA LEU A 248 6.05 10.34 6.31
C LEU A 248 6.40 9.47 5.11
N TYR A 249 7.30 9.96 4.27
CA TYR A 249 7.76 9.30 3.06
C TYR A 249 9.27 9.08 3.10
N VAL A 250 9.71 7.82 2.97
CA VAL A 250 11.11 7.42 2.88
C VAL A 250 11.32 6.76 1.52
N LEU A 251 12.16 7.35 0.67
CA LEU A 251 12.37 6.94 -0.71
C LEU A 251 13.85 6.66 -0.97
N GLU A 252 14.16 5.62 -1.73
CA GLU A 252 15.52 5.25 -2.18
C GLU A 252 16.56 5.36 -1.06
N THR A 253 16.21 4.88 0.14
CA THR A 253 16.99 5.12 1.36
C THR A 253 17.49 3.82 1.96
N ASP A 254 18.80 3.71 2.12
CA ASP A 254 19.45 2.58 2.76
C ASP A 254 19.76 2.87 4.24
N GLY A 255 19.07 2.15 5.12
CA GLY A 255 19.16 2.34 6.55
C GLY A 255 18.26 3.44 7.09
N PHE A 256 17.13 3.07 7.69
CA PHE A 256 16.24 4.02 8.37
C PHE A 256 15.57 3.40 9.60
N VAL A 257 15.14 4.25 10.53
CA VAL A 257 14.30 3.85 11.67
C VAL A 257 13.17 4.84 11.88
N ILE A 258 11.95 4.32 11.98
CA ILE A 258 10.75 5.08 12.38
C ILE A 258 10.26 4.49 13.70
N ASP A 259 10.41 5.23 14.80
CA ASP A 259 10.15 4.75 16.15
C ASP A 259 9.20 5.67 16.93
N ARG A 260 8.10 5.14 17.46
CA ARG A 260 7.13 5.90 18.26
C ARG A 260 6.56 7.12 17.53
N VAL A 261 6.25 6.98 16.25
CA VAL A 261 5.57 8.00 15.46
C VAL A 261 4.07 7.70 15.45
N VAL A 262 3.25 8.75 15.48
CA VAL A 262 1.83 8.70 15.14
C VAL A 262 1.66 9.35 13.77
N ALA A 263 1.06 8.65 12.81
CA ALA A 263 0.72 9.19 11.50
C ALA A 263 -0.79 9.07 11.28
N ARG A 264 -1.49 10.21 11.09
CA ARG A 264 -2.94 10.18 11.12
C ARG A 264 -3.63 11.25 10.29
N GLY A 265 -4.82 10.91 9.81
CA GLY A 265 -5.70 11.88 9.16
C GLY A 265 -5.10 12.45 7.88
N ASN A 266 -4.48 11.59 7.08
CA ASN A 266 -3.91 11.92 5.78
C ASN A 266 -4.83 11.44 4.67
N ASP A 267 -4.75 12.08 3.50
CA ASP A 267 -5.62 11.69 2.41
C ASP A 267 -5.27 10.30 1.87
N GLU A 268 -3.98 9.93 1.89
CA GLU A 268 -3.53 8.61 1.50
C GLU A 268 -2.74 7.90 2.60
N TYR A 269 -1.43 8.03 2.66
CA TYR A 269 -0.58 7.16 3.50
C TYR A 269 -0.20 7.75 4.85
N GLY A 270 -0.19 6.89 5.86
CA GLY A 270 0.42 7.22 7.14
C GLY A 270 1.95 7.21 7.05
N ILE A 271 2.53 6.08 6.72
CA ILE A 271 3.97 5.88 6.53
C ILE A 271 4.16 5.15 5.21
N LEU A 272 4.73 5.82 4.23
CA LEU A 272 5.17 5.25 2.98
C LEU A 272 6.68 5.07 3.00
N VAL A 273 7.13 3.87 2.68
CA VAL A 273 8.54 3.55 2.42
C VAL A 273 8.60 2.93 1.03
N PHE A 274 9.48 3.45 0.17
CA PHE A 274 9.53 3.03 -1.22
C PHE A 274 10.97 2.87 -1.69
N ALA A 275 11.27 1.80 -2.41
CA ALA A 275 12.60 1.47 -2.90
C ALA A 275 13.68 1.65 -1.81
N ALA A 276 13.51 0.97 -0.67
CA ALA A 276 14.38 1.18 0.49
C ALA A 276 14.83 -0.15 1.11
N ASP A 277 15.94 -0.09 1.86
CA ASP A 277 16.56 -1.24 2.50
C ASP A 277 16.98 -0.95 3.95
N HIS A 278 17.33 -2.00 4.71
CA HIS A 278 17.76 -1.93 6.12
C HIS A 278 16.83 -1.08 6.99
N GLY A 279 15.51 -1.25 6.77
CA GLY A 279 14.48 -0.49 7.45
C GLY A 279 14.01 -1.09 8.77
N LEU A 280 13.60 -0.21 9.72
CA LEU A 280 12.87 -0.60 10.91
C LEU A 280 11.75 0.37 11.21
N ILE A 281 10.51 -0.12 11.22
CA ILE A 281 9.32 0.59 11.66
C ILE A 281 8.83 -0.05 12.95
N GLN A 282 8.85 0.68 14.07
CA GLN A 282 8.47 0.08 15.34
C GLN A 282 7.69 1.02 16.25
N ARG A 283 6.76 0.43 17.02
CA ARG A 283 5.96 1.17 18.02
C ARG A 283 5.22 2.37 17.45
N VAL A 284 4.91 2.33 16.16
CA VAL A 284 4.11 3.37 15.49
C VAL A 284 2.62 3.17 15.72
N ASP A 285 1.83 4.18 15.43
CA ASP A 285 0.38 4.18 15.58
C ASP A 285 -0.21 4.97 14.41
N THR A 286 -0.83 4.27 13.45
CA THR A 286 -1.29 4.87 12.20
C THR A 286 -2.80 4.71 12.05
N TYR A 287 -3.52 5.81 11.80
CA TYR A 287 -4.97 5.77 11.70
C TYR A 287 -5.59 6.95 10.96
N TRP A 288 -6.79 6.73 10.40
CA TRP A 288 -7.55 7.68 9.60
C TRP A 288 -6.81 8.10 8.33
N ASN A 289 -6.19 7.16 7.65
CA ASN A 289 -5.53 7.37 6.38
C ASN A 289 -6.40 6.76 5.26
N GLY A 290 -6.51 7.46 4.14
CA GLY A 290 -7.39 7.07 3.04
C GLY A 290 -6.88 5.89 2.22
N ASP A 291 -5.62 5.58 2.33
CA ASP A 291 -5.03 4.33 1.89
C ASP A 291 -4.48 3.57 3.10
N SER A 292 -3.24 3.22 3.13
CA SER A 292 -2.68 2.39 4.19
C SER A 292 -2.06 3.17 5.33
N GLY A 293 -2.14 2.55 6.51
CA GLY A 293 -1.43 3.06 7.68
C GLY A 293 0.09 2.93 7.53
N ILE A 294 0.57 1.78 7.03
CA ILE A 294 1.98 1.48 6.79
C ILE A 294 2.10 0.82 5.41
N TYR A 295 2.92 1.40 4.53
CA TYR A 295 3.14 0.93 3.17
C TYR A 295 4.64 0.75 2.89
N PRO A 296 5.20 -0.45 3.00
CA PRO A 296 6.54 -0.76 2.49
C PRO A 296 6.43 -1.26 1.04
N GLY A 297 6.23 -0.34 0.09
CA GLY A 297 6.16 -0.65 -1.33
C GLY A 297 7.53 -0.71 -1.98
N SER A 298 7.68 -1.51 -3.02
CA SER A 298 8.95 -1.73 -3.71
C SER A 298 10.12 -1.85 -2.73
N ALA A 299 9.93 -2.57 -1.64
CA ALA A 299 11.02 -2.84 -0.72
C ALA A 299 12.12 -3.61 -1.45
N SER A 300 13.40 -3.37 -1.10
CA SER A 300 14.52 -3.95 -1.85
C SER A 300 14.34 -5.44 -2.08
N ASP A 301 14.35 -5.81 -3.34
CA ASP A 301 14.21 -7.18 -3.83
C ASP A 301 15.54 -7.93 -3.66
N ILE A 302 15.76 -8.40 -2.44
CA ILE A 302 17.01 -9.05 -2.04
C ILE A 302 16.92 -10.58 -2.03
N ASN A 303 15.73 -11.11 -2.30
CA ASN A 303 15.47 -12.54 -2.35
C ASN A 303 14.78 -12.99 -3.66
N GLY A 304 14.70 -12.14 -4.68
CA GLY A 304 13.98 -12.45 -5.92
C GLY A 304 14.50 -13.70 -6.66
N ASP A 305 15.79 -14.03 -6.49
CA ASP A 305 16.38 -15.27 -7.01
C ASP A 305 16.33 -16.45 -6.01
N ASN A 306 15.70 -16.27 -4.83
CA ASN A 306 15.61 -17.31 -3.80
C ASN A 306 14.34 -18.14 -4.02
N GLU A 307 14.46 -19.43 -4.21
CA GLU A 307 13.33 -20.36 -4.36
C GLU A 307 12.94 -21.05 -3.03
N GLU A 308 13.46 -20.58 -1.90
CA GLU A 308 13.16 -21.10 -0.57
C GLU A 308 12.20 -20.17 0.18
N PHE A 309 11.33 -20.71 1.03
CA PHE A 309 10.44 -19.88 1.86
C PHE A 309 11.16 -18.98 2.87
N GLU A 310 12.35 -19.39 3.31
CA GLU A 310 13.12 -18.64 4.29
C GLU A 310 14.06 -17.67 3.56
N PRO A 311 13.84 -16.36 3.68
CA PRO A 311 14.66 -15.36 3.03
C PRO A 311 16.07 -15.31 3.65
N THR A 312 17.06 -14.92 2.89
CA THR A 312 18.43 -14.73 3.39
C THR A 312 18.49 -13.62 4.43
N ARG A 313 17.70 -12.57 4.26
CA ARG A 313 17.39 -11.50 5.23
C ARG A 313 16.12 -10.76 4.84
N TYR A 314 15.66 -9.90 5.72
CA TYR A 314 14.57 -8.97 5.43
C TYR A 314 15.10 -7.57 5.13
N SER A 315 14.52 -6.92 4.12
CA SER A 315 14.83 -5.52 3.78
C SER A 315 14.23 -4.56 4.80
N ILE A 316 12.99 -4.81 5.21
CA ILE A 316 12.26 -3.96 6.17
C ILE A 316 11.64 -4.83 7.26
N GLU A 317 11.82 -4.42 8.52
CA GLU A 317 11.17 -5.01 9.68
C GLU A 317 10.12 -4.05 10.25
N ILE A 318 8.89 -4.55 10.48
CA ILE A 318 7.78 -3.79 11.07
C ILE A 318 7.32 -4.52 12.33
N ARG A 319 7.42 -3.86 13.50
CA ARG A 319 7.10 -4.55 14.74
C ARG A 319 6.46 -3.69 15.82
N ARG A 320 5.69 -4.36 16.70
CA ARG A 320 5.09 -3.76 17.92
C ARG A 320 4.32 -2.48 17.61
N SER A 321 3.68 -2.44 16.46
CA SER A 321 2.99 -1.29 15.91
C SER A 321 1.48 -1.53 15.87
N LYS A 322 0.72 -0.44 15.70
CA LYS A 322 -0.72 -0.48 15.49
C LYS A 322 -1.04 0.25 14.21
N SER A 323 -1.85 -0.37 13.38
CA SER A 323 -2.43 0.28 12.20
C SER A 323 -3.92 -0.01 12.17
N HIS A 324 -4.74 1.05 12.28
CA HIS A 324 -6.17 0.87 12.49
C HIS A 324 -6.99 2.04 11.95
N HIS A 325 -8.27 1.77 11.62
CA HIS A 325 -9.16 2.78 11.07
C HIS A 325 -8.59 3.45 9.81
N ASN A 326 -7.92 2.69 8.95
CA ASN A 326 -7.48 3.10 7.62
C ASN A 326 -8.28 2.32 6.57
N ALA A 327 -8.16 2.64 5.29
CA ALA A 327 -8.66 1.75 4.25
C ALA A 327 -7.90 0.41 4.32
N LEU A 328 -6.57 0.45 4.36
CA LEU A 328 -5.70 -0.71 4.58
C LEU A 328 -4.87 -0.54 5.86
N GLY A 329 -4.75 -1.58 6.67
CA GLY A 329 -3.83 -1.53 7.81
C GLY A 329 -2.36 -1.51 7.34
N TYR A 330 -2.03 -2.40 6.46
CA TYR A 330 -0.76 -2.55 5.75
C TYR A 330 -1.07 -2.69 4.27
N SER A 331 -0.22 -2.13 3.43
CA SER A 331 -0.21 -2.39 1.99
C SER A 331 1.23 -2.57 1.51
N GLY A 332 1.44 -3.19 0.36
CA GLY A 332 2.78 -3.46 -0.11
C GLY A 332 2.83 -3.96 -1.55
N THR A 333 2.55 -3.09 -2.54
CA THR A 333 2.88 -3.41 -3.94
C THR A 333 4.39 -3.60 -4.06
N ALA A 334 4.82 -4.74 -4.59
CA ALA A 334 6.23 -5.14 -4.60
C ALA A 334 6.90 -5.00 -3.20
N GLY A 335 6.15 -5.28 -2.14
CA GLY A 335 6.65 -5.25 -0.75
C GLY A 335 7.54 -6.45 -0.46
N ASN A 336 8.70 -6.52 -1.12
CA ASN A 336 9.59 -7.67 -1.12
C ASN A 336 10.39 -7.79 0.17
N SER A 337 10.56 -9.02 0.64
CA SER A 337 11.41 -9.30 1.79
C SER A 337 11.06 -8.46 3.04
N VAL A 338 9.77 -8.25 3.29
CA VAL A 338 9.28 -7.50 4.47
C VAL A 338 8.91 -8.46 5.59
N TRP A 339 9.36 -8.17 6.79
CA TRP A 339 8.96 -8.91 7.99
C TRP A 339 8.11 -8.06 8.92
N ALA A 340 6.83 -8.38 9.05
CA ALA A 340 5.91 -7.69 9.95
C ALA A 340 5.46 -8.63 11.08
N HIS A 341 5.83 -8.32 12.33
CA HIS A 341 5.54 -9.19 13.47
C HIS A 341 5.18 -8.44 14.76
N HIS A 342 4.41 -9.11 15.62
CA HIS A 342 3.95 -8.56 16.90
C HIS A 342 3.19 -7.23 16.74
N ASN A 343 2.48 -7.05 15.61
CA ASN A 343 1.68 -5.87 15.31
C ASN A 343 0.18 -6.12 15.56
N ARG A 344 -0.59 -5.05 15.48
CA ARG A 344 -2.05 -5.08 15.52
C ARG A 344 -2.59 -4.36 14.29
N PHE A 345 -3.32 -5.09 13.44
CA PHE A 345 -4.02 -4.56 12.27
C PHE A 345 -5.53 -4.75 12.49
N PHE A 346 -6.25 -3.66 12.78
CA PHE A 346 -7.65 -3.79 13.20
C PHE A 346 -8.51 -2.60 12.84
N LYS A 347 -9.81 -2.85 12.63
CA LYS A 347 -10.79 -1.81 12.27
C LYS A 347 -10.42 -1.02 11.03
N ASN A 348 -9.76 -1.64 10.08
CA ASN A 348 -9.58 -1.15 8.72
C ASN A 348 -10.69 -1.73 7.82
N ALA A 349 -10.72 -1.38 6.55
CA ALA A 349 -11.54 -2.13 5.60
C ALA A 349 -10.89 -3.50 5.30
N THR A 350 -9.56 -3.52 5.07
CA THR A 350 -8.73 -4.73 4.97
C THR A 350 -7.53 -4.60 5.91
N GLY A 351 -7.13 -5.68 6.58
CA GLY A 351 -6.06 -5.66 7.58
C GLY A 351 -4.68 -5.51 6.97
N ILE A 352 -4.30 -6.44 6.14
CA ILE A 352 -3.03 -6.51 5.39
C ILE A 352 -3.36 -6.77 3.93
N ALA A 353 -2.69 -6.08 3.02
CA ALA A 353 -2.71 -6.36 1.60
C ALA A 353 -1.29 -6.30 1.03
N THR A 354 -0.94 -7.25 0.18
CA THR A 354 0.26 -7.17 -0.66
C THR A 354 -0.12 -7.54 -2.08
N ASP A 355 0.57 -6.97 -3.05
CA ASP A 355 0.15 -7.18 -4.43
C ASP A 355 1.28 -7.02 -5.46
N SER A 356 0.97 -7.53 -6.66
CA SER A 356 1.74 -7.38 -7.89
C SER A 356 0.90 -6.70 -8.99
N LEU A 357 0.00 -5.77 -8.61
CA LEU A 357 -1.02 -5.23 -9.52
C LEU A 357 -0.55 -4.01 -10.31
N PHE A 358 0.42 -3.27 -9.81
CA PHE A 358 0.67 -1.92 -10.32
C PHE A 358 1.99 -1.83 -11.07
N PRO A 359 1.96 -1.54 -12.39
CA PRO A 359 3.18 -1.39 -13.18
C PRO A 359 4.04 -0.22 -12.71
N GLY A 360 5.33 -0.26 -13.03
CA GLY A 360 6.29 0.80 -12.64
C GLY A 360 6.90 0.63 -11.25
N HIS A 361 6.42 -0.31 -10.44
CA HIS A 361 7.02 -0.63 -9.14
C HIS A 361 8.24 -1.54 -9.35
N PRO A 362 9.46 -1.10 -9.00
CA PRO A 362 10.62 -2.00 -9.08
C PRO A 362 10.46 -3.20 -8.14
N GLY A 363 10.93 -4.38 -8.57
CA GLY A 363 10.86 -5.62 -7.82
C GLY A 363 9.54 -6.39 -7.96
N LEU A 364 8.76 -6.17 -9.02
CA LEU A 364 7.61 -7.01 -9.34
C LEU A 364 8.05 -8.32 -10.05
N PRO A 365 7.39 -9.43 -9.78
CA PRO A 365 6.27 -9.64 -8.85
C PRO A 365 6.72 -9.61 -7.38
N GLN A 366 5.79 -9.28 -6.46
CA GLN A 366 6.04 -9.23 -5.02
C GLN A 366 6.45 -10.61 -4.47
N ASP A 367 7.42 -10.63 -3.54
CA ASP A 367 7.89 -11.87 -2.94
C ASP A 367 8.36 -11.76 -1.48
N HIS A 368 8.52 -12.94 -0.84
CA HIS A 368 9.21 -13.18 0.45
C HIS A 368 8.78 -12.27 1.61
N ALA A 369 7.54 -11.78 1.63
CA ALA A 369 7.02 -11.13 2.82
C ALA A 369 6.60 -12.16 3.88
N ARG A 370 6.79 -11.81 5.15
CA ARG A 370 6.37 -12.64 6.28
C ARG A 370 5.56 -11.83 7.28
N TRP A 371 4.38 -12.32 7.58
CA TRP A 371 3.51 -11.78 8.64
C TRP A 371 3.34 -12.84 9.71
N ASN A 372 3.97 -12.63 10.90
CA ASN A 372 3.86 -13.60 11.98
C ASN A 372 3.64 -12.94 13.34
N ASP A 373 3.06 -13.69 14.28
CA ASP A 373 2.77 -13.23 15.63
C ASP A 373 1.95 -11.91 15.68
N ASN A 374 1.11 -11.64 14.70
CA ASN A 374 0.26 -10.46 14.66
C ASN A 374 -1.15 -10.75 15.17
N LEU A 375 -1.84 -9.69 15.60
CA LEU A 375 -3.28 -9.68 15.81
C LEU A 375 -3.94 -8.96 14.65
N ILE A 376 -4.72 -9.68 13.83
CA ILE A 376 -5.36 -9.19 12.61
C ILE A 376 -6.87 -9.38 12.75
N TYR A 377 -7.60 -8.32 13.11
CA TYR A 377 -8.98 -8.50 13.55
C TYR A 377 -9.92 -7.33 13.29
N SER A 378 -11.20 -7.65 13.15
CA SER A 378 -12.30 -6.68 13.02
C SER A 378 -12.10 -5.69 11.87
N ASN A 379 -11.51 -6.12 10.74
CA ASN A 379 -11.24 -5.27 9.59
C ASN A 379 -12.49 -5.16 8.71
N ASN A 380 -13.60 -4.67 9.27
CA ASN A 380 -14.93 -4.66 8.68
C ASN A 380 -15.46 -3.25 8.42
N GLN A 381 -14.57 -2.23 8.34
CA GLN A 381 -15.01 -0.85 8.18
C GLN A 381 -15.34 -0.54 6.73
N ASN A 382 -16.62 -0.45 6.41
CA ASN A 382 -17.04 -0.05 5.07
C ASN A 382 -17.03 1.48 4.93
N TYR A 383 -15.87 2.01 4.58
CA TYR A 383 -15.68 3.45 4.33
C TYR A 383 -16.28 3.89 3.00
N TYR A 384 -16.41 2.98 2.02
CA TYR A 384 -17.04 3.26 0.73
C TYR A 384 -18.49 3.69 0.94
N LYS A 385 -19.31 2.85 1.54
CA LYS A 385 -20.71 3.19 1.87
C LYS A 385 -20.82 4.40 2.78
N ARG A 386 -19.87 4.54 3.71
CA ARG A 386 -19.96 5.58 4.73
C ARG A 386 -19.58 6.97 4.22
N TYR A 387 -18.58 7.09 3.36
CA TYR A 387 -18.01 8.39 2.97
C TYR A 387 -17.99 8.64 1.46
N VAL A 388 -17.80 7.60 0.63
CA VAL A 388 -17.83 7.76 -0.83
C VAL A 388 -19.26 7.94 -1.30
N ASP A 389 -20.16 7.00 -1.00
CA ASP A 389 -21.56 7.04 -1.41
C ASP A 389 -22.32 8.28 -0.89
N THR A 390 -21.86 8.84 0.21
CA THR A 390 -22.45 10.06 0.81
C THR A 390 -21.82 11.35 0.27
N GLY A 391 -20.90 11.26 -0.70
CA GLY A 391 -20.24 12.40 -1.35
C GLY A 391 -19.25 13.14 -0.45
N VAL A 392 -18.90 12.61 0.73
CA VAL A 392 -17.90 13.23 1.62
C VAL A 392 -16.54 13.25 0.97
N CYS A 393 -16.16 12.18 0.26
CA CYS A 393 -14.84 12.06 -0.36
C CYS A 393 -14.69 12.90 -1.63
N ALA A 394 -15.78 13.37 -2.23
CA ALA A 394 -15.76 14.31 -3.35
C ALA A 394 -15.54 15.78 -2.93
N LYS A 395 -15.58 16.08 -1.61
CA LYS A 395 -15.33 17.44 -1.09
C LYS A 395 -13.86 17.80 -1.11
N PRO A 396 -13.52 19.10 -1.04
CA PRO A 396 -12.14 19.53 -0.76
C PRO A 396 -11.59 18.86 0.51
N MET A 397 -10.31 18.50 0.52
CA MET A 397 -9.69 17.69 1.59
C MET A 397 -9.90 18.27 2.99
N GLU A 398 -9.80 19.59 3.12
CA GLU A 398 -9.98 20.31 4.40
C GLU A 398 -11.39 20.13 4.99
N GLU A 399 -12.37 19.86 4.12
CA GLU A 399 -13.79 19.74 4.49
C GLU A 399 -14.21 18.28 4.73
N ARG A 400 -13.39 17.29 4.34
CA ARG A 400 -13.72 15.86 4.47
C ARG A 400 -13.79 15.38 5.93
N GLY A 401 -13.13 16.08 6.84
CA GLY A 401 -13.22 15.77 8.26
C GLY A 401 -12.28 14.67 8.76
N TYR A 402 -11.12 14.49 8.15
CA TYR A 402 -10.12 13.48 8.54
C TYR A 402 -9.80 13.45 10.04
N MET A 403 -9.67 14.61 10.66
CA MET A 403 -9.41 14.70 12.10
C MET A 403 -10.62 14.35 12.99
N LYS A 404 -11.74 14.01 12.39
CA LYS A 404 -12.95 13.48 13.06
C LYS A 404 -13.16 11.99 12.75
N GLY A 405 -12.21 11.37 12.06
CA GLY A 405 -12.24 9.94 11.73
C GLY A 405 -12.78 9.59 10.35
N THR A 406 -12.93 10.56 9.46
CA THR A 406 -13.23 10.28 8.06
C THR A 406 -12.04 9.57 7.41
N VAL A 407 -12.35 8.56 6.59
CA VAL A 407 -11.40 7.82 5.75
C VAL A 407 -11.99 7.78 4.35
N CYS A 408 -11.29 8.35 3.39
CA CYS A 408 -11.68 8.31 1.99
C CYS A 408 -10.79 7.30 1.25
N PRO A 409 -11.26 6.05 1.04
CA PRO A 409 -10.45 5.03 0.38
C PRO A 409 -9.94 5.52 -0.98
N VAL A 410 -8.67 5.23 -1.28
CA VAL A 410 -8.03 5.59 -2.56
C VAL A 410 -8.23 4.48 -3.57
N ILE A 411 -8.10 3.24 -3.14
CA ILE A 411 -8.15 2.04 -3.97
C ILE A 411 -9.33 1.14 -3.56
N PRO A 412 -9.82 0.27 -4.44
CA PRO A 412 -10.77 -0.77 -4.06
C PRO A 412 -10.08 -1.83 -3.18
N THR A 413 -10.79 -2.31 -2.15
CA THR A 413 -10.30 -3.39 -1.31
C THR A 413 -11.48 -4.20 -0.74
N PRO A 414 -11.34 -5.53 -0.57
CA PRO A 414 -12.42 -6.38 -0.06
C PRO A 414 -12.67 -6.11 1.43
N VAL A 415 -13.73 -5.34 1.71
CA VAL A 415 -14.14 -5.03 3.09
C VAL A 415 -14.38 -6.32 3.87
N GLY A 416 -13.78 -6.43 5.05
CA GLY A 416 -13.95 -7.60 5.91
C GLY A 416 -12.85 -8.66 5.78
N THR A 417 -11.73 -8.32 5.14
CA THR A 417 -10.61 -9.26 4.91
C THR A 417 -9.46 -9.00 5.89
N GLY A 418 -8.91 -10.07 6.45
CA GLY A 418 -7.76 -10.03 7.35
C GLY A 418 -6.45 -9.84 6.59
N VAL A 419 -6.08 -10.79 5.73
CA VAL A 419 -4.86 -10.77 4.91
C VAL A 419 -5.22 -11.00 3.45
N LEU A 420 -4.75 -10.15 2.57
CA LEU A 420 -4.91 -10.24 1.12
C LEU A 420 -3.54 -10.38 0.46
N ILE A 421 -3.35 -11.42 -0.36
CA ILE A 421 -2.19 -11.63 -1.22
C ILE A 421 -2.68 -11.65 -2.67
N ALA A 422 -2.44 -10.57 -3.40
CA ALA A 422 -2.81 -10.44 -4.80
C ALA A 422 -1.58 -10.61 -5.70
N GLY A 423 -1.27 -11.85 -6.07
CA GLY A 423 -0.15 -12.15 -6.97
C GLY A 423 1.23 -12.18 -6.31
N GLY A 424 1.33 -12.32 -4.99
CA GLY A 424 2.62 -12.46 -4.31
C GLY A 424 3.17 -13.89 -4.35
N ASN A 425 4.49 -14.05 -4.23
CA ASN A 425 5.20 -15.33 -4.23
C ASN A 425 5.98 -15.54 -2.92
N TYR A 426 6.21 -16.79 -2.52
CA TYR A 426 7.04 -17.18 -1.37
C TYR A 426 6.70 -16.46 -0.06
N ASN A 427 5.45 -15.99 0.09
CA ASN A 427 5.02 -15.31 1.30
C ASN A 427 4.68 -16.30 2.42
N SER A 428 4.90 -15.88 3.67
CA SER A 428 4.53 -16.65 4.85
C SER A 428 3.59 -15.86 5.75
N THR A 429 2.43 -16.46 6.05
CA THR A 429 1.48 -15.98 7.05
C THR A 429 1.41 -17.03 8.16
N ASP A 430 2.07 -16.78 9.30
CA ASP A 430 2.25 -17.81 10.32
C ASP A 430 2.08 -17.30 11.76
N ASN A 431 1.63 -18.17 12.66
CA ASN A 431 1.48 -17.89 14.09
C ASN A 431 0.64 -16.63 14.41
N ASN A 432 -0.25 -16.19 13.53
CA ASN A 432 -1.12 -15.05 13.78
C ASN A 432 -2.41 -15.47 14.48
N HIS A 433 -3.04 -14.55 15.21
CA HIS A 433 -4.46 -14.60 15.52
C HIS A 433 -5.21 -13.76 14.49
N ILE A 434 -5.97 -14.41 13.61
CA ILE A 434 -6.76 -13.79 12.53
C ILE A 434 -8.23 -14.05 12.82
N PHE A 435 -8.97 -13.05 13.32
CA PHE A 435 -10.32 -13.25 13.83
C PHE A 435 -11.24 -12.05 13.63
N ASP A 436 -12.55 -12.30 13.62
CA ASP A 436 -13.59 -11.27 13.47
C ASP A 436 -13.41 -10.44 12.16
N ASN A 437 -12.91 -11.07 11.09
CA ASN A 437 -12.87 -10.50 9.75
C ASN A 437 -14.02 -11.16 8.97
N TRP A 438 -15.08 -10.42 8.71
CA TRP A 438 -16.39 -10.99 8.36
C TRP A 438 -16.48 -11.51 6.94
N ARG A 439 -15.50 -11.22 6.07
CA ARG A 439 -15.40 -11.79 4.73
C ARG A 439 -14.41 -12.96 4.71
N TYR A 440 -13.13 -12.67 4.86
CA TYR A 440 -12.07 -13.68 4.80
C TYR A 440 -11.03 -13.46 5.90
N GLY A 441 -10.55 -14.54 6.50
CA GLY A 441 -9.34 -14.52 7.33
C GLY A 441 -8.13 -14.24 6.46
N THR A 442 -7.91 -15.06 5.42
CA THR A 442 -6.92 -14.85 4.36
C THR A 442 -7.59 -14.95 2.99
N MET A 443 -7.09 -14.17 2.03
CA MET A 443 -7.51 -14.19 0.63
C MET A 443 -6.28 -14.18 -0.26
N GLN A 444 -6.20 -15.08 -1.24
CA GLN A 444 -5.12 -15.16 -2.20
C GLN A 444 -5.67 -15.35 -3.61
N PHE A 445 -5.17 -14.57 -4.56
CA PHE A 445 -5.52 -14.74 -5.96
C PHE A 445 -4.37 -14.36 -6.90
N TRP A 446 -4.46 -14.89 -8.11
CA TRP A 446 -3.53 -14.68 -9.19
C TRP A 446 -3.65 -13.28 -9.80
N VAL A 447 -2.50 -12.71 -10.15
CA VAL A 447 -2.41 -11.47 -10.92
C VAL A 447 -1.69 -11.76 -12.22
N PRO A 448 -2.38 -11.72 -13.36
CA PRO A 448 -1.75 -11.97 -14.66
C PRO A 448 -0.75 -10.87 -15.03
N ALA A 449 0.35 -11.26 -15.67
CA ALA A 449 1.45 -10.38 -16.05
C ALA A 449 1.04 -9.10 -16.81
N PRO A 450 0.04 -9.10 -17.72
CA PRO A 450 -0.40 -7.88 -18.39
C PRO A 450 -0.94 -6.78 -17.47
N LEU A 451 -1.38 -7.10 -16.25
CA LEU A 451 -1.83 -6.09 -15.28
C LEU A 451 -0.67 -5.25 -14.71
N ARG A 452 0.57 -5.69 -14.91
CA ARG A 452 1.79 -4.97 -14.54
C ARG A 452 2.65 -4.58 -15.74
N ASP A 453 2.03 -4.46 -16.95
CA ASP A 453 2.68 -4.14 -18.23
C ASP A 453 3.76 -5.14 -18.67
N GLU A 454 3.66 -6.39 -18.23
CA GLU A 454 4.53 -7.48 -18.64
C GLU A 454 3.79 -8.40 -19.62
N TYR A 455 4.32 -8.53 -20.83
CA TYR A 455 3.66 -9.26 -21.93
C TYR A 455 4.41 -10.51 -22.39
N ASP A 456 5.47 -10.93 -21.68
CA ASP A 456 6.12 -12.21 -21.95
C ASP A 456 5.16 -13.37 -21.58
N PRO A 457 4.79 -14.23 -22.54
CA PRO A 457 3.89 -15.34 -22.25
C PRO A 457 4.40 -16.32 -21.18
N SER A 458 5.70 -16.43 -20.97
CA SER A 458 6.29 -17.28 -19.94
C SER A 458 6.00 -16.78 -18.53
N LYS A 459 5.71 -15.48 -18.38
CA LYS A 459 5.41 -14.84 -17.10
C LYS A 459 3.92 -14.78 -16.76
N LEU A 460 3.05 -15.32 -17.63
CA LEU A 460 1.60 -15.25 -17.40
C LEU A 460 1.17 -15.83 -16.05
N TYR A 461 1.89 -16.83 -15.56
CA TYR A 461 1.60 -17.54 -14.31
C TYR A 461 2.73 -17.42 -13.28
N ASP A 462 3.51 -16.36 -13.31
CA ASP A 462 4.66 -16.13 -12.41
C ASP A 462 4.27 -15.51 -11.06
N THR A 463 2.99 -15.41 -10.77
CA THR A 463 2.45 -14.87 -9.51
C THR A 463 1.55 -15.85 -8.78
N SER A 464 1.32 -15.60 -7.50
CA SER A 464 0.52 -16.44 -6.58
C SER A 464 1.11 -17.84 -6.35
N ASN A 465 2.43 -17.97 -6.41
CA ASN A 465 3.12 -19.25 -6.24
C ASN A 465 3.84 -19.33 -4.89
N HIS A 466 3.95 -20.55 -4.34
CA HIS A 466 4.74 -20.85 -3.15
C HIS A 466 4.40 -19.99 -1.93
N ASN A 467 3.11 -19.66 -1.71
CA ASN A 467 2.68 -18.99 -0.49
C ASN A 467 2.24 -20.02 0.56
N ARG A 468 2.54 -19.76 1.82
CA ARG A 468 2.13 -20.65 2.91
C ARG A 468 1.39 -19.88 4.01
N ALA A 469 0.32 -20.47 4.50
CA ALA A 469 -0.39 -20.06 5.71
C ALA A 469 -0.38 -21.21 6.71
N PHE A 470 0.32 -21.07 7.84
CA PHE A 470 0.48 -22.17 8.76
C PHE A 470 0.50 -21.73 10.22
N GLN A 471 0.03 -22.63 11.11
CA GLN A 471 0.00 -22.40 12.55
C GLN A 471 -0.75 -21.13 12.98
N ASN A 472 -1.67 -20.63 12.18
CA ASN A 472 -2.52 -19.50 12.55
C ASN A 472 -3.72 -19.95 13.40
N SER A 473 -4.15 -19.10 14.32
CA SER A 473 -5.41 -19.23 15.05
C SER A 473 -6.49 -18.46 14.30
N MET A 474 -7.34 -19.18 13.54
CA MET A 474 -8.37 -18.62 12.69
C MET A 474 -9.70 -18.50 13.43
N GLY A 475 -10.24 -17.29 13.55
CA GLY A 475 -11.49 -17.03 14.30
C GLY A 475 -11.35 -17.20 15.82
N ILE A 476 -10.14 -17.25 16.36
CA ILE A 476 -9.85 -17.47 17.79
C ILE A 476 -9.03 -16.29 18.34
N ARG A 477 -9.53 -15.66 19.41
CA ARG A 477 -8.80 -14.59 20.10
C ARG A 477 -7.65 -15.14 20.96
N PRO A 478 -6.69 -14.29 21.36
CA PRO A 478 -5.59 -14.72 22.24
C PRO A 478 -6.01 -15.29 23.60
N ASP A 479 -7.23 -14.99 24.06
CA ASP A 479 -7.78 -15.54 25.30
C ASP A 479 -8.54 -16.87 25.10
N GLY A 480 -8.52 -17.41 23.88
CA GLY A 480 -9.19 -18.63 23.48
C GLY A 480 -10.67 -18.46 23.14
N SER A 481 -11.26 -17.29 23.29
CA SER A 481 -12.66 -17.06 22.94
C SER A 481 -12.85 -16.98 21.42
N VAL A 482 -14.01 -17.45 20.96
CA VAL A 482 -14.36 -17.50 19.54
C VAL A 482 -14.78 -16.13 19.02
N ALA A 483 -14.34 -15.83 17.80
CA ALA A 483 -14.77 -14.68 16.99
C ALA A 483 -14.54 -15.01 15.51
N HIS A 484 -15.49 -15.70 14.92
CA HIS A 484 -15.38 -16.27 13.58
C HIS A 484 -14.96 -15.24 12.51
N ASN A 485 -14.17 -15.70 11.55
CA ASN A 485 -14.07 -15.07 10.24
C ASN A 485 -15.27 -15.53 9.37
N GLY A 486 -15.52 -14.88 8.24
CA GLY A 486 -16.48 -15.35 7.25
C GLY A 486 -16.04 -16.71 6.70
N LEU A 487 -15.02 -16.72 5.86
CA LEU A 487 -14.19 -17.91 5.61
C LEU A 487 -12.81 -17.69 6.22
N ASP A 488 -12.18 -18.77 6.69
CA ASP A 488 -10.82 -18.68 7.20
C ASP A 488 -9.81 -18.47 6.07
N HIS A 489 -9.99 -19.21 4.95
CA HIS A 489 -9.09 -19.14 3.81
C HIS A 489 -9.89 -19.11 2.51
N TRP A 490 -9.65 -18.10 1.68
CA TRP A 490 -10.17 -18.00 0.33
C TRP A 490 -9.02 -18.04 -0.68
N TRP A 491 -9.13 -18.86 -1.71
CA TRP A 491 -8.15 -19.00 -2.78
C TRP A 491 -8.84 -19.20 -4.12
N ASP A 492 -8.30 -18.62 -5.19
CA ASP A 492 -8.80 -18.78 -6.56
C ASP A 492 -8.42 -20.10 -7.23
N ASP A 493 -7.75 -20.99 -6.49
CA ASP A 493 -7.18 -22.26 -6.95
C ASP A 493 -6.04 -22.09 -7.98
N GLN A 494 -5.46 -20.89 -8.14
CA GLN A 494 -4.37 -20.63 -9.07
C GLN A 494 -3.02 -20.60 -8.34
N GLY A 495 -1.99 -21.14 -9.01
CA GLY A 495 -0.61 -21.13 -8.53
C GLY A 495 -0.10 -22.49 -8.07
N VAL A 496 1.22 -22.60 -8.02
CA VAL A 496 1.94 -23.82 -7.64
C VAL A 496 2.64 -23.62 -6.30
N GLY A 497 2.78 -24.70 -5.52
CA GLY A 497 3.51 -24.69 -4.25
C GLY A 497 2.80 -23.98 -3.10
N ASN A 498 1.54 -23.55 -3.27
CA ASN A 498 0.77 -22.94 -2.18
C ASN A 498 0.30 -24.02 -1.19
N CYS A 499 0.31 -23.71 0.11
CA CYS A 499 -0.14 -24.63 1.14
C CYS A 499 -0.73 -23.94 2.37
N TRP A 500 -1.74 -24.59 2.96
CA TRP A 500 -2.40 -24.15 4.20
C TRP A 500 -2.44 -25.34 5.16
N GLU A 501 -1.60 -25.31 6.19
CA GLU A 501 -1.48 -26.43 7.13
C GLU A 501 -1.33 -25.99 8.58
N ASP A 502 -1.68 -26.88 9.50
CA ASP A 502 -1.57 -26.68 10.96
C ASP A 502 -2.32 -25.43 11.48
N ASN A 503 -3.24 -24.85 10.71
CA ASN A 503 -4.06 -23.75 11.17
C ASN A 503 -5.21 -24.28 12.04
N THR A 504 -5.44 -23.64 13.18
CA THR A 504 -6.57 -23.97 14.07
C THR A 504 -7.77 -23.09 13.69
N SER A 505 -8.91 -23.71 13.33
CA SER A 505 -10.15 -23.00 13.05
C SER A 505 -11.04 -22.91 14.28
N SER A 506 -11.77 -21.82 14.41
CA SER A 506 -12.87 -21.69 15.38
C SER A 506 -14.12 -22.47 15.00
N ARG A 507 -14.19 -23.01 13.79
CA ARG A 507 -15.30 -23.77 13.24
C ARG A 507 -14.93 -25.25 13.18
N GLU A 508 -15.63 -26.06 13.96
CA GLU A 508 -15.50 -27.52 13.94
C GLU A 508 -16.74 -28.15 13.31
N GLY A 509 -16.56 -29.30 12.66
CA GLY A 509 -17.63 -30.24 12.39
C GLY A 509 -18.56 -29.93 11.23
N GLY A 510 -18.11 -29.28 10.12
CA GLY A 510 -18.89 -29.28 8.87
C GLY A 510 -19.22 -27.93 8.27
N VAL A 511 -18.79 -26.84 8.86
CA VAL A 511 -18.88 -25.52 8.19
C VAL A 511 -17.64 -25.30 7.34
N PRO A 512 -17.75 -24.96 6.03
CA PRO A 512 -16.59 -24.68 5.20
C PRO A 512 -15.74 -23.57 5.78
N THR A 513 -14.46 -23.85 6.01
CA THR A 513 -13.48 -22.83 6.41
C THR A 513 -12.65 -22.34 5.23
N THR A 514 -12.78 -23.04 4.09
CA THR A 514 -12.10 -22.74 2.83
C THR A 514 -13.09 -22.85 1.66
N ASN A 515 -12.75 -22.19 0.55
CA ASN A 515 -13.46 -22.35 -0.72
C ASN A 515 -12.64 -23.14 -1.75
N PHE A 516 -11.60 -23.86 -1.33
CA PHE A 516 -10.73 -24.59 -2.23
C PHE A 516 -11.51 -25.67 -3.00
N THR A 517 -11.37 -25.69 -4.31
CA THR A 517 -11.91 -26.75 -5.17
C THR A 517 -10.88 -27.84 -5.45
N VAL A 518 -9.61 -27.52 -5.21
CA VAL A 518 -8.47 -28.43 -5.35
C VAL A 518 -7.75 -28.50 -4.01
N ASP A 519 -7.43 -29.69 -3.54
CA ASP A 519 -6.58 -29.87 -2.36
C ASP A 519 -5.18 -29.36 -2.69
N PRO A 520 -4.67 -28.33 -1.99
CA PRO A 520 -3.32 -27.81 -2.25
C PRO A 520 -2.21 -28.77 -1.82
N GLY A 521 -2.54 -29.78 -1.00
CA GLY A 521 -1.57 -30.69 -0.39
C GLY A 521 -0.73 -30.02 0.70
N PRO A 522 0.06 -30.79 1.46
CA PRO A 522 0.93 -30.28 2.51
C PRO A 522 2.15 -29.56 1.94
N CYS A 523 2.66 -28.57 2.66
CA CYS A 523 3.87 -27.83 2.29
C CYS A 523 5.08 -28.75 2.12
N ALA A 524 5.19 -29.78 2.97
CA ALA A 524 6.29 -30.75 2.90
C ALA A 524 6.35 -31.57 1.60
N ASP A 525 5.20 -31.75 0.94
CA ASP A 525 5.07 -32.48 -0.34
C ASP A 525 5.07 -31.53 -1.55
N GLY A 526 5.45 -30.27 -1.36
CA GLY A 526 5.55 -29.25 -2.40
C GLY A 526 4.27 -28.44 -2.64
N GLY A 527 3.22 -28.62 -1.83
CA GLY A 527 1.99 -27.85 -1.90
C GLY A 527 1.18 -28.06 -3.17
N SER A 528 0.44 -27.02 -3.60
CA SER A 528 -0.45 -27.11 -4.77
C SER A 528 0.30 -27.43 -6.06
N GLN A 529 -0.30 -28.31 -6.87
CA GLN A 529 0.16 -28.57 -8.22
C GLN A 529 -0.40 -27.52 -9.18
N PHE A 530 0.31 -27.25 -10.27
CA PHE A 530 -0.18 -26.31 -11.26
C PHE A 530 -1.53 -26.78 -11.82
N VAL A 531 -2.54 -25.97 -11.59
CA VAL A 531 -3.85 -26.03 -12.24
C VAL A 531 -4.19 -24.62 -12.73
N PRO A 532 -4.90 -24.49 -13.86
CA PRO A 532 -5.22 -23.17 -14.42
C PRO A 532 -6.32 -22.44 -13.61
N GLY A 533 -6.38 -22.61 -12.29
CA GLY A 533 -7.28 -21.93 -11.37
C GLY A 533 -8.78 -22.05 -11.68
N ALA A 534 -9.56 -21.25 -11.00
CA ALA A 534 -11.00 -21.09 -11.25
C ALA A 534 -11.29 -19.65 -11.71
N PRO A 535 -11.12 -19.30 -12.99
CA PRO A 535 -11.26 -17.92 -13.49
C PRO A 535 -12.60 -17.25 -13.13
N VAL A 536 -13.63 -18.06 -12.92
CA VAL A 536 -14.96 -17.57 -12.48
C VAL A 536 -14.92 -16.93 -11.09
N LYS A 537 -13.97 -17.33 -10.24
CA LYS A 537 -13.75 -16.73 -8.92
C LYS A 537 -13.16 -15.32 -9.03
N ASP A 538 -12.40 -15.03 -10.09
CA ASP A 538 -11.72 -13.76 -10.30
C ASP A 538 -12.53 -12.79 -11.17
N ALA A 539 -13.52 -13.31 -11.92
CA ALA A 539 -14.29 -12.51 -12.88
C ALA A 539 -14.96 -11.27 -12.25
N GLY A 540 -15.42 -11.39 -10.99
CA GLY A 540 -16.00 -10.28 -10.24
C GLY A 540 -15.01 -9.15 -9.92
N PHE A 541 -13.70 -9.45 -9.84
CA PHE A 541 -12.68 -8.47 -9.44
C PHE A 541 -12.44 -7.40 -10.51
N LEU A 542 -12.69 -7.71 -11.79
CA LEU A 542 -12.59 -6.75 -12.89
C LEU A 542 -13.57 -5.59 -12.72
N SER A 543 -14.76 -5.84 -12.19
CA SER A 543 -15.72 -4.76 -11.94
C SER A 543 -15.32 -3.89 -10.74
N CYS A 544 -14.57 -4.44 -9.78
CA CYS A 544 -14.04 -3.69 -8.65
C CYS A 544 -13.01 -2.63 -9.09
N SER A 545 -12.27 -2.86 -10.17
CA SER A 545 -11.27 -1.93 -10.69
C SER A 545 -11.85 -0.60 -11.21
N GLN A 546 -13.18 -0.54 -11.44
CA GLN A 546 -13.87 0.66 -11.88
C GLN A 546 -14.10 1.69 -10.75
N TYR A 547 -13.54 1.45 -9.58
CA TYR A 547 -13.67 2.35 -8.45
C TYR A 547 -13.05 3.72 -8.72
N ASP A 548 -13.83 4.78 -8.54
CA ASP A 548 -13.36 6.16 -8.58
C ASP A 548 -13.96 6.98 -7.43
N ARG A 549 -13.15 7.31 -6.45
CA ARG A 549 -13.56 8.14 -5.30
C ARG A 549 -13.81 9.59 -5.64
N SER A 550 -13.29 10.08 -6.75
CA SER A 550 -13.40 11.48 -7.20
C SER A 550 -14.67 11.75 -7.98
N ASP A 551 -15.29 10.71 -8.54
CA ASP A 551 -16.57 10.80 -9.23
C ASP A 551 -17.73 10.76 -8.23
N PRO A 552 -18.42 11.88 -7.96
CA PRO A 552 -19.55 11.91 -7.03
C PRO A 552 -20.76 11.12 -7.55
N THR A 553 -20.75 10.71 -8.82
CA THR A 553 -21.81 9.91 -9.44
C THR A 553 -21.48 8.42 -9.45
N TRP A 554 -20.24 8.04 -9.10
CA TRP A 554 -19.82 6.65 -9.04
C TRP A 554 -20.73 5.82 -8.13
N ARG A 555 -21.05 4.64 -8.58
CA ARG A 555 -21.86 3.67 -7.82
C ARG A 555 -21.17 2.32 -7.85
N HIS A 556 -21.41 1.54 -6.81
CA HIS A 556 -20.86 0.19 -6.70
C HIS A 556 -21.31 -0.66 -7.89
N PRO A 557 -20.40 -1.25 -8.67
CA PRO A 557 -20.77 -2.23 -9.68
C PRO A 557 -21.46 -3.42 -9.00
N PRO A 558 -22.62 -3.87 -9.47
CA PRO A 558 -23.36 -4.96 -8.80
C PRO A 558 -22.60 -6.28 -8.77
N GLU A 559 -21.65 -6.46 -9.67
CA GLU A 559 -20.82 -7.66 -9.76
C GLU A 559 -19.64 -7.64 -8.77
N CYS A 560 -19.31 -6.47 -8.17
CA CYS A 560 -18.23 -6.34 -7.20
C CYS A 560 -18.76 -6.33 -5.77
N GLU A 561 -18.64 -7.42 -5.09
CA GLU A 561 -19.03 -7.55 -3.69
C GLU A 561 -18.04 -6.91 -2.68
N TRP A 562 -16.86 -6.46 -3.12
CA TRP A 562 -15.84 -5.90 -2.23
C TRP A 562 -16.33 -4.69 -1.42
N PHE A 563 -17.24 -3.92 -2.01
CA PHE A 563 -17.82 -2.71 -1.38
C PHE A 563 -19.02 -3.00 -0.48
N GLU A 564 -19.51 -4.26 -0.47
CA GLU A 564 -20.57 -4.68 0.41
C GLU A 564 -20.02 -4.98 1.81
N SER A 565 -20.81 -4.65 2.84
CA SER A 565 -20.50 -5.07 4.21
C SER A 565 -20.91 -6.53 4.37
N PRO A 566 -19.97 -7.45 4.59
CA PRO A 566 -20.36 -8.83 4.86
C PRO A 566 -21.12 -8.89 6.19
N GLU A 567 -22.02 -9.86 6.30
CA GLU A 567 -22.73 -10.14 7.55
C GLU A 567 -21.76 -10.66 8.61
N LYS A 568 -22.04 -10.32 9.86
CA LYS A 568 -21.24 -10.83 10.97
C LYS A 568 -21.48 -12.33 11.11
N PRO A 569 -20.41 -13.15 11.07
CA PRO A 569 -20.54 -14.59 11.24
C PRO A 569 -21.12 -14.98 12.60
N THR A 570 -21.97 -16.01 12.62
CA THR A 570 -22.58 -16.58 13.82
C THR A 570 -22.22 -18.06 13.96
N ASP A 571 -22.45 -18.62 15.16
CA ASP A 571 -22.22 -20.04 15.43
C ASP A 571 -23.17 -20.95 14.63
N GLU A 572 -24.34 -20.44 14.24
CA GLU A 572 -25.41 -21.17 13.53
C GLU A 572 -25.36 -21.02 12.00
N GLN A 573 -24.32 -20.42 11.46
CA GLN A 573 -24.26 -20.10 10.04
C GLN A 573 -24.18 -21.37 9.19
N SER A 574 -25.16 -21.51 8.28
CA SER A 574 -25.27 -22.63 7.35
C SER A 574 -24.12 -22.71 6.33
N ASP A 575 -24.03 -23.83 5.64
CA ASP A 575 -22.95 -24.27 4.72
C ASP A 575 -22.54 -23.30 3.59
N ASN A 576 -23.12 -22.11 3.49
CA ASN A 576 -22.77 -21.12 2.47
C ASN A 576 -22.85 -19.67 3.01
N PRO A 577 -21.92 -19.23 3.86
CA PRO A 577 -21.98 -17.92 4.50
C PRO A 577 -21.87 -16.70 3.55
N LEU A 578 -21.49 -16.92 2.31
CA LEU A 578 -21.27 -15.85 1.32
C LEU A 578 -22.15 -15.97 0.07
N GLY A 579 -23.16 -16.86 0.06
CA GLY A 579 -23.99 -17.06 -1.13
C GLY A 579 -23.23 -17.59 -2.35
N LEU A 580 -22.00 -18.08 -2.17
CA LEU A 580 -21.23 -18.70 -3.22
C LEU A 580 -21.97 -19.94 -3.71
N ALA A 581 -22.13 -20.10 -5.03
CA ALA A 581 -22.72 -21.30 -5.61
C ALA A 581 -21.99 -22.54 -5.06
N ALA A 582 -22.75 -23.46 -4.48
CA ALA A 582 -22.17 -24.73 -4.02
C ALA A 582 -21.38 -25.38 -5.17
N PRO A 583 -20.21 -25.98 -4.91
CA PRO A 583 -19.51 -26.71 -5.94
C PRO A 583 -20.48 -27.70 -6.56
N VAL A 584 -20.66 -27.65 -7.88
CA VAL A 584 -21.50 -28.58 -8.61
C VAL A 584 -20.84 -29.96 -8.47
N GLY A 585 -21.26 -30.70 -7.45
CA GLY A 585 -20.86 -32.09 -7.32
C GLY A 585 -21.23 -32.87 -8.60
N PRO A 586 -20.53 -33.93 -8.96
CA PRO A 586 -20.85 -34.70 -10.14
C PRO A 586 -22.31 -35.17 -10.02
N SER A 587 -23.20 -34.58 -10.79
CA SER A 587 -24.60 -34.99 -10.88
C SER A 587 -24.63 -36.43 -11.39
N GLY A 588 -25.10 -37.32 -10.51
CA GLY A 588 -25.51 -38.64 -10.94
C GLY A 588 -26.58 -38.53 -12.04
N PRO A 589 -26.75 -39.52 -12.90
CA PRO A 589 -27.60 -39.44 -14.08
C PRO A 589 -29.06 -39.24 -13.68
N SER A 590 -29.59 -38.03 -13.84
CA SER A 590 -31.03 -37.78 -13.80
C SER A 590 -31.60 -37.94 -15.21
N ALA A 591 -32.66 -38.69 -15.29
CA ALA A 591 -33.43 -39.03 -16.48
C ALA A 591 -33.89 -37.78 -17.26
N GLY A 592 -33.88 -37.93 -18.57
CA GLY A 592 -34.08 -36.95 -19.60
C GLY A 592 -35.27 -36.01 -19.51
N VAL A 593 -35.00 -34.77 -19.96
CA VAL A 593 -35.98 -33.88 -20.60
C VAL A 593 -35.33 -33.41 -21.90
N PRO A 594 -35.97 -33.54 -23.07
CA PRO A 594 -35.38 -33.16 -24.36
C PRO A 594 -35.64 -31.68 -24.65
N GLY A 595 -34.58 -30.99 -25.09
CA GLY A 595 -34.65 -29.87 -26.01
C GLY A 595 -34.81 -28.49 -25.47
N ALA A 596 -33.67 -27.77 -25.25
CA ALA A 596 -33.47 -26.39 -25.62
C ALA A 596 -32.01 -25.96 -25.35
N ALA A 597 -31.15 -26.09 -26.33
CA ALA A 597 -29.96 -25.26 -26.62
C ALA A 597 -29.33 -25.84 -27.90
N PRO A 598 -29.05 -25.06 -28.87
CA PRO A 598 -27.81 -24.24 -28.90
C PRO A 598 -27.98 -22.95 -29.70
N ALA A 599 -28.32 -21.88 -29.09
CA ALA A 599 -28.37 -20.57 -29.79
C ALA A 599 -27.37 -19.53 -29.23
N LEU A 600 -26.82 -19.77 -28.04
CA LEU A 600 -25.90 -18.80 -27.41
C LEU A 600 -24.43 -18.97 -27.79
N ALA A 601 -24.01 -20.14 -28.21
CA ALA A 601 -22.60 -20.40 -28.59
C ALA A 601 -22.20 -19.78 -29.94
N SER A 602 -23.18 -19.52 -30.84
CA SER A 602 -22.89 -18.98 -32.17
C SER A 602 -22.79 -17.45 -32.22
N ALA A 603 -23.32 -16.74 -31.24
CA ALA A 603 -23.29 -15.28 -31.20
C ALA A 603 -21.95 -14.72 -30.71
N LEU A 604 -21.22 -15.45 -29.86
CA LEU A 604 -19.93 -15.00 -29.33
C LEU A 604 -18.76 -15.21 -30.32
N VAL A 605 -18.85 -16.16 -31.23
CA VAL A 605 -17.82 -16.38 -32.26
C VAL A 605 -17.89 -15.32 -33.37
N GLY A 606 -19.07 -14.77 -33.65
CA GLY A 606 -19.27 -13.74 -34.67
C GLY A 606 -18.70 -12.37 -34.33
N VAL A 607 -18.71 -12.00 -33.05
CA VAL A 607 -18.23 -10.69 -32.58
C VAL A 607 -16.69 -10.64 -32.51
N GLY A 608 -16.04 -11.75 -32.14
CA GLY A 608 -14.57 -11.83 -32.09
C GLY A 608 -13.91 -11.74 -33.48
N LEU A 609 -14.56 -12.25 -34.52
CA LEU A 609 -14.01 -12.25 -35.89
C LEU A 609 -14.18 -10.91 -36.61
N MET A 610 -15.21 -10.15 -36.30
CA MET A 610 -15.45 -8.82 -36.89
C MET A 610 -14.50 -7.75 -36.33
N LEU A 611 -14.04 -7.88 -35.10
CA LEU A 611 -13.11 -6.94 -34.44
C LEU A 611 -11.67 -7.09 -34.95
N VAL A 612 -11.23 -8.29 -35.31
CA VAL A 612 -9.88 -8.54 -35.86
C VAL A 612 -9.76 -8.00 -37.31
N LEU A 613 -10.84 -7.96 -38.07
CA LEU A 613 -10.86 -7.42 -39.43
C LEU A 613 -11.00 -5.89 -39.48
N GLY A 614 -11.57 -5.26 -38.44
CA GLY A 614 -11.72 -3.80 -38.34
C GLY A 614 -10.43 -3.05 -38.03
N LEU A 615 -9.55 -3.64 -37.22
CA LEU A 615 -8.27 -3.02 -36.80
C LEU A 615 -7.17 -3.08 -37.88
N GLY A 616 -7.27 -3.99 -38.86
CA GLY A 616 -6.37 -4.06 -40.02
C GLY A 616 -6.53 -2.93 -41.03
N ALA A 617 -7.69 -2.28 -41.06
CA ALA A 617 -8.00 -1.23 -42.04
C ALA A 617 -7.62 0.19 -41.58
N VAL A 618 -7.52 0.43 -40.28
CA VAL A 618 -7.18 1.77 -39.72
C VAL A 618 -5.67 2.02 -39.74
N ARG A 619 -4.85 0.99 -39.69
CA ARG A 619 -3.37 1.14 -39.67
C ARG A 619 -2.71 1.44 -41.00
N ARG A 620 -3.46 1.43 -42.13
CA ARG A 620 -2.91 1.70 -43.49
C ARG A 620 -3.15 3.12 -44.02
N ARG A 621 -3.79 4.04 -43.27
CA ARG A 621 -4.07 5.39 -43.74
C ARG A 621 -3.24 6.54 -43.18
N SER A 622 -2.29 6.29 -42.29
CA SER A 622 -1.49 7.35 -41.65
C SER A 622 -0.01 7.43 -42.07
N LEU A 623 0.40 6.79 -43.16
CA LEU A 623 1.80 6.80 -43.61
C LEU A 623 2.02 7.45 -44.99
N THR A 624 1.12 8.31 -45.46
CA THR A 624 1.36 9.07 -46.70
C THR A 624 0.88 10.50 -46.56
N ALA A 625 1.54 11.31 -45.76
CA ALA A 625 1.55 12.77 -45.93
C ALA A 625 2.60 13.39 -45.01
N VAL A 626 3.87 13.40 -45.39
CA VAL A 626 4.83 14.49 -45.19
C VAL A 626 6.05 14.20 -46.08
N ARG A 627 6.03 14.71 -47.29
CA ARG A 627 7.16 15.18 -48.07
C ARG A 627 6.64 16.26 -49.00
N GLY A 628 7.00 17.46 -48.71
CA GLY A 628 6.80 18.66 -49.46
C GLY A 628 7.30 19.84 -48.64
#